data_7f332268f463e947a08da7df1ed75f33
#
_entry.id   7f332268f463e947a08da7df1ed75f33
#
_cell.length_a   1.000
_cell.length_b   1.000
_cell.length_c   1.000
_cell.angle_alpha   90.00
_cell.angle_beta   90.00
_cell.angle_gamma   90.00
#
_symmetry.space_group_name_H-M   'P 1'
#
loop_
_entity.id
_entity.type
_entity.pdbx_description
1 polymer ?
#
loop_
_entity_poly.entity_id
_entity_poly.type
_entity_poly.pdbx_seq_one_letter_code
_entity_poly.pdbx_strand_id
1 'polypeptide(L)'
;MKYLVKLVVVTFAAVLSLGAISTASADKLKVGFIYIGPPGDHGWTYAHDQGRLTIEDQLGDRVETTFVEGVPEGPDAERAIAKLAETGHKLIFTTSFGYMEPTLKVAKRFPDVKFEHATGYKQADNVATYSARFYEGRYVQGQIAAKISKSGIIGYIASFPIPEVVRGINAFMLGAQSINPDMKVKVVWAYTWFDPPKEADAAKVLMDQGADIITQHTDSTAAIQAAADRGIKAFGQASDMIHFAPKTQLTAIIDEWGPYYVARTQAVLDGTWTSGDTWHGMGPGMVVMAPFTNMPESVRQMATETTAALTSGKLHAFTGPIYNQAGELVVAAGEVAPDFPMLATMNFYVQGIDDKLPE
;
A
#
# COMPACT_ATOMS: atom_id res chain seq x y z
N MET A 1 -57.26 -84.82 -20.35
CA MET A 1 -55.86 -84.63 -19.98
C MET A 1 -55.57 -83.13 -19.99
N LYS A 2 -55.53 -82.52 -18.85
CA LYS A 2 -55.35 -81.09 -18.69
C LYS A 2 -53.96 -80.81 -18.07
N TYR A 3 -53.05 -80.22 -18.79
CA TYR A 3 -51.76 -79.77 -18.27
C TYR A 3 -51.86 -78.35 -17.74
N LEU A 4 -51.61 -78.21 -16.45
CA LEU A 4 -51.56 -76.95 -15.73
C LEU A 4 -50.11 -76.39 -15.83
N VAL A 5 -49.90 -75.29 -16.52
CA VAL A 5 -48.63 -74.58 -16.55
C VAL A 5 -48.62 -73.60 -15.39
N LYS A 6 -47.71 -73.79 -14.44
CA LYS A 6 -47.44 -72.84 -13.35
C LYS A 6 -46.48 -71.80 -13.84
N LEU A 7 -46.90 -70.54 -13.90
CA LEU A 7 -46.06 -69.36 -14.16
C LEU A 7 -45.41 -68.93 -12.86
N VAL A 8 -44.09 -69.00 -12.79
CA VAL A 8 -43.32 -68.47 -11.68
C VAL A 8 -42.86 -67.02 -12.04
N VAL A 9 -43.44 -66.05 -11.33
CA VAL A 9 -43.06 -64.67 -11.42
C VAL A 9 -41.87 -64.41 -10.46
N VAL A 10 -40.72 -64.21 -10.99
CA VAL A 10 -39.53 -63.78 -10.20
C VAL A 10 -39.49 -62.23 -10.17
N THR A 11 -39.81 -61.64 -9.03
CA THR A 11 -39.73 -60.21 -8.81
C THR A 11 -38.28 -59.86 -8.45
N PHE A 12 -37.59 -59.16 -9.36
CA PHE A 12 -36.27 -58.60 -9.09
C PHE A 12 -36.47 -57.24 -8.37
N ALA A 13 -36.24 -57.19 -7.08
CA ALA A 13 -36.18 -55.96 -6.32
C ALA A 13 -34.80 -55.32 -6.53
N ALA A 14 -34.68 -54.32 -7.40
CA ALA A 14 -33.48 -53.48 -7.53
C ALA A 14 -33.44 -52.49 -6.35
N VAL A 15 -32.55 -52.78 -5.39
CA VAL A 15 -32.20 -51.82 -4.32
C VAL A 15 -31.33 -50.73 -4.91
N LEU A 16 -31.91 -49.58 -5.27
CA LEU A 16 -31.14 -48.36 -5.53
C LEU A 16 -30.61 -47.83 -4.20
N SER A 17 -29.34 -48.13 -3.90
CA SER A 17 -28.59 -47.42 -2.86
C SER A 17 -28.24 -46.01 -3.40
N LEU A 18 -29.05 -45.01 -3.07
CA LEU A 18 -28.63 -43.61 -3.16
C LEU A 18 -27.49 -43.39 -2.15
N GLY A 19 -26.26 -43.51 -2.63
CA GLY A 19 -25.09 -42.98 -1.92
C GLY A 19 -25.28 -41.48 -1.74
N ALA A 20 -25.58 -41.03 -0.53
CA ALA A 20 -25.48 -39.62 -0.17
C ALA A 20 -24.04 -39.24 -0.38
N ILE A 21 -23.73 -38.55 -1.47
CA ILE A 21 -22.44 -37.83 -1.63
C ILE A 21 -22.49 -36.73 -0.57
N SER A 22 -21.94 -37.02 0.60
CA SER A 22 -21.62 -36.00 1.60
C SER A 22 -20.57 -35.11 0.95
N THR A 23 -20.99 -33.99 0.41
CA THR A 23 -20.04 -32.91 0.08
C THR A 23 -19.47 -32.45 1.39
N ALA A 24 -18.32 -33.03 1.80
CA ALA A 24 -17.51 -32.44 2.84
C ALA A 24 -17.24 -31.00 2.38
N SER A 25 -17.82 -30.03 3.08
CA SER A 25 -17.43 -28.64 2.91
C SER A 25 -15.94 -28.62 3.17
N ALA A 26 -15.15 -28.33 2.14
CA ALA A 26 -13.72 -28.11 2.36
C ALA A 26 -13.57 -27.00 3.40
N ASP A 27 -12.74 -27.22 4.39
CA ASP A 27 -12.48 -26.19 5.40
C ASP A 27 -12.01 -24.91 4.70
N LYS A 28 -12.63 -23.78 5.08
CA LYS A 28 -12.26 -22.47 4.54
C LYS A 28 -10.78 -22.17 4.83
N LEU A 29 -10.08 -21.62 3.84
CA LEU A 29 -8.74 -21.10 4.06
C LEU A 29 -8.80 -19.92 5.03
N LYS A 30 -8.14 -20.03 6.18
CA LYS A 30 -8.03 -18.93 7.13
C LYS A 30 -6.89 -18.00 6.74
N VAL A 31 -7.23 -16.72 6.48
CA VAL A 31 -6.32 -15.66 6.10
C VAL A 31 -6.28 -14.61 7.21
N GLY A 32 -5.10 -14.34 7.76
CA GLY A 32 -4.90 -13.39 8.85
C GLY A 32 -4.25 -12.10 8.41
N PHE A 33 -4.61 -11.00 9.08
CA PHE A 33 -4.01 -9.68 8.86
C PHE A 33 -3.54 -9.08 10.19
N ILE A 34 -2.37 -8.45 10.19
CA ILE A 34 -1.84 -7.68 11.33
C ILE A 34 -1.70 -6.23 10.89
N TYR A 35 -2.43 -5.33 11.53
CA TYR A 35 -2.49 -3.91 11.22
C TYR A 35 -1.80 -3.06 12.29
N ILE A 36 -1.06 -2.03 11.84
CA ILE A 36 -0.37 -1.07 12.71
C ILE A 36 -1.34 -0.07 13.36
N GLY A 37 -2.40 0.30 12.66
CA GLY A 37 -3.43 1.22 13.09
C GLY A 37 -4.83 0.59 13.02
N PRO A 38 -5.88 1.37 13.28
CA PRO A 38 -7.26 0.92 13.10
C PRO A 38 -7.68 1.00 11.63
N PRO A 39 -8.58 0.12 11.13
CA PRO A 39 -9.14 0.23 9.78
C PRO A 39 -9.88 1.55 9.50
N GLY A 40 -10.22 2.30 10.55
CA GLY A 40 -10.87 3.60 10.45
C GLY A 40 -9.90 4.79 10.34
N ASP A 41 -8.60 4.58 10.08
CA ASP A 41 -7.62 5.65 9.89
C ASP A 41 -7.83 6.41 8.57
N HIS A 42 -8.50 5.78 7.59
CA HIS A 42 -8.70 6.25 6.22
C HIS A 42 -7.39 6.41 5.42
N GLY A 43 -6.29 5.88 5.93
CA GLY A 43 -4.98 5.87 5.31
C GLY A 43 -4.50 4.45 5.02
N TRP A 44 -3.32 4.11 5.53
CA TRP A 44 -2.62 2.83 5.30
C TRP A 44 -3.44 1.62 5.72
N THR A 45 -3.89 1.57 6.98
CA THR A 45 -4.63 0.42 7.49
C THR A 45 -5.99 0.27 6.80
N TYR A 46 -6.68 1.37 6.53
CA TYR A 46 -7.90 1.35 5.73
C TYR A 46 -7.68 0.73 4.35
N ALA A 47 -6.63 1.14 3.62
CA ALA A 47 -6.34 0.59 2.30
C ALA A 47 -6.07 -0.93 2.36
N HIS A 48 -5.33 -1.40 3.36
CA HIS A 48 -5.10 -2.83 3.57
C HIS A 48 -6.39 -3.59 3.91
N ASP A 49 -7.28 -2.98 4.72
CA ASP A 49 -8.55 -3.61 5.05
C ASP A 49 -9.52 -3.66 3.85
N GLN A 50 -9.51 -2.65 2.97
CA GLN A 50 -10.23 -2.72 1.69
C GLN A 50 -9.72 -3.89 0.83
N GLY A 51 -8.40 -4.13 0.82
CA GLY A 51 -7.81 -5.30 0.18
C GLY A 51 -8.28 -6.62 0.80
N ARG A 52 -8.38 -6.70 2.12
CA ARG A 52 -8.93 -7.87 2.84
C ARG A 52 -10.41 -8.11 2.45
N LEU A 53 -11.21 -7.06 2.44
CA LEU A 53 -12.62 -7.15 2.03
C LEU A 53 -12.77 -7.60 0.56
N THR A 54 -11.82 -7.21 -0.31
CA THR A 54 -11.79 -7.69 -1.70
C THR A 54 -11.55 -9.20 -1.77
N ILE A 55 -10.75 -9.78 -0.86
CA ILE A 55 -10.61 -11.25 -0.75
C ILE A 55 -11.96 -11.89 -0.41
N GLU A 56 -12.68 -11.36 0.58
CA GLU A 56 -13.99 -11.90 0.99
C GLU A 56 -15.02 -11.82 -0.16
N ASP A 57 -15.04 -10.68 -0.87
CA ASP A 57 -15.96 -10.48 -1.99
C ASP A 57 -15.68 -11.45 -3.16
N GLN A 58 -14.42 -11.61 -3.54
CA GLN A 58 -14.06 -12.38 -4.74
C GLN A 58 -13.90 -13.89 -4.48
N LEU A 59 -13.47 -14.29 -3.29
CA LEU A 59 -13.22 -15.69 -2.96
C LEU A 59 -14.34 -16.34 -2.14
N GLY A 60 -15.21 -15.52 -1.53
CA GLY A 60 -16.45 -15.95 -0.91
C GLY A 60 -16.28 -17.06 0.13
N ASP A 61 -17.05 -18.15 -0.04
CA ASP A 61 -17.08 -19.26 0.91
C ASP A 61 -15.81 -20.11 0.98
N ARG A 62 -14.82 -19.85 0.13
CA ARG A 62 -13.53 -20.56 0.13
C ARG A 62 -12.56 -20.05 1.19
N VAL A 63 -12.82 -18.86 1.75
CA VAL A 63 -11.92 -18.16 2.68
C VAL A 63 -12.66 -17.69 3.94
N GLU A 64 -11.89 -17.49 5.01
CA GLU A 64 -12.30 -16.81 6.23
C GLU A 64 -11.19 -15.82 6.59
N THR A 65 -11.46 -14.51 6.62
CA THR A 65 -10.46 -13.53 6.99
C THR A 65 -10.60 -13.09 8.45
N THR A 66 -9.46 -12.81 9.09
CA THR A 66 -9.39 -12.29 10.46
C THR A 66 -8.32 -11.20 10.49
N PHE A 67 -8.54 -10.14 11.26
CA PHE A 67 -7.51 -9.13 11.47
C PHE A 67 -7.30 -8.82 12.96
N VAL A 68 -6.11 -8.31 13.26
CA VAL A 68 -5.73 -7.76 14.58
C VAL A 68 -5.20 -6.37 14.34
N GLU A 69 -5.87 -5.35 14.90
CA GLU A 69 -5.54 -3.95 14.69
C GLU A 69 -4.73 -3.35 15.84
N GLY A 70 -4.06 -2.21 15.58
CA GLY A 70 -3.35 -1.44 16.58
C GLY A 70 -2.18 -2.21 17.21
N VAL A 71 -1.54 -3.08 16.44
CA VAL A 71 -0.43 -3.91 16.94
C VAL A 71 0.88 -3.13 16.84
N PRO A 72 1.54 -2.80 17.98
CA PRO A 72 2.85 -2.15 17.93
C PRO A 72 3.91 -3.03 17.27
N GLU A 73 4.86 -2.39 16.60
CA GLU A 73 6.01 -3.08 16.03
C GLU A 73 6.88 -3.72 17.12
N GLY A 74 7.61 -4.78 16.77
CA GLY A 74 8.48 -5.50 17.70
C GLY A 74 7.81 -6.71 18.38
N PRO A 75 7.96 -6.90 19.72
CA PRO A 75 7.51 -8.11 20.41
C PRO A 75 6.00 -8.36 20.37
N ASP A 76 5.18 -7.30 20.32
CA ASP A 76 3.73 -7.41 20.22
C ASP A 76 3.32 -7.97 18.86
N ALA A 77 3.97 -7.51 17.78
CA ALA A 77 3.77 -8.05 16.45
C ALA A 77 4.12 -9.55 16.39
N GLU A 78 5.26 -9.96 16.98
CA GLU A 78 5.65 -11.37 17.01
C GLU A 78 4.57 -12.23 17.72
N ARG A 79 4.01 -11.75 18.84
CA ARG A 79 2.93 -12.45 19.56
C ARG A 79 1.64 -12.55 18.75
N ALA A 80 1.23 -11.47 18.11
CA ALA A 80 0.01 -11.42 17.32
C ALA A 80 0.10 -12.32 16.06
N ILE A 81 1.22 -12.28 15.35
CA ILE A 81 1.49 -13.12 14.18
C ILE A 81 1.50 -14.60 14.59
N ALA A 82 2.21 -14.93 15.67
CA ALA A 82 2.27 -16.31 16.19
C ALA A 82 0.88 -16.83 16.58
N LYS A 83 0.05 -15.98 17.20
CA LYS A 83 -1.31 -16.34 17.59
C LYS A 83 -2.18 -16.69 16.39
N LEU A 84 -2.11 -15.93 15.30
CA LEU A 84 -2.82 -16.26 14.07
C LEU A 84 -2.37 -17.62 13.50
N ALA A 85 -1.05 -17.86 13.44
CA ALA A 85 -0.51 -19.14 12.98
C ALA A 85 -0.97 -20.32 13.85
N GLU A 86 -0.95 -20.17 15.18
CA GLU A 86 -1.41 -21.18 16.16
C GLU A 86 -2.92 -21.49 16.02
N THR A 87 -3.74 -20.51 15.61
CA THR A 87 -5.18 -20.68 15.42
C THR A 87 -5.56 -21.18 14.03
N GLY A 88 -4.57 -21.62 13.25
CA GLY A 88 -4.78 -22.35 12.00
C GLY A 88 -4.85 -21.50 10.75
N HIS A 89 -4.46 -20.21 10.82
CA HIS A 89 -4.30 -19.38 9.62
C HIS A 89 -3.17 -19.93 8.76
N LYS A 90 -3.40 -20.06 7.46
CA LYS A 90 -2.44 -20.62 6.49
C LYS A 90 -1.78 -19.57 5.63
N LEU A 91 -2.35 -18.36 5.59
CA LEU A 91 -1.79 -17.17 4.96
C LEU A 91 -1.95 -16.00 5.93
N ILE A 92 -0.85 -15.27 6.18
CA ILE A 92 -0.85 -14.13 7.11
C ILE A 92 -0.17 -12.95 6.42
N PHE A 93 -0.91 -11.84 6.29
CA PHE A 93 -0.42 -10.56 5.82
C PHE A 93 0.01 -9.70 7.01
N THR A 94 1.24 -9.20 6.97
CA THR A 94 1.82 -8.32 8.00
C THR A 94 2.13 -6.96 7.40
N THR A 95 1.38 -5.94 7.79
CA THR A 95 1.22 -4.69 7.03
C THR A 95 1.96 -3.49 7.63
N SER A 96 3.16 -3.69 8.16
CA SER A 96 4.03 -2.59 8.59
C SER A 96 5.50 -2.96 8.42
N PHE A 97 6.34 -1.99 8.06
CA PHE A 97 7.78 -2.18 7.85
C PHE A 97 8.47 -2.87 9.04
N GLY A 98 8.16 -2.45 10.27
CA GLY A 98 8.77 -3.00 11.48
C GLY A 98 8.28 -4.41 11.86
N TYR A 99 7.33 -4.99 11.11
CA TYR A 99 6.93 -6.39 11.30
C TYR A 99 7.85 -7.39 10.61
N MET A 100 8.89 -6.94 9.88
CA MET A 100 9.78 -7.82 9.11
C MET A 100 10.46 -8.87 9.98
N GLU A 101 11.19 -8.47 11.02
CA GLU A 101 11.88 -9.42 11.91
C GLU A 101 10.90 -10.30 12.72
N PRO A 102 9.81 -9.76 13.30
CA PRO A 102 8.75 -10.57 13.89
C PRO A 102 8.19 -11.65 12.95
N THR A 103 7.89 -11.28 11.70
CA THR A 103 7.37 -12.21 10.68
C THR A 103 8.36 -13.34 10.40
N LEU A 104 9.63 -13.02 10.16
CA LEU A 104 10.69 -14.01 9.91
C LEU A 104 10.91 -14.96 11.09
N LYS A 105 10.83 -14.46 12.32
CA LYS A 105 10.95 -15.30 13.54
C LYS A 105 9.79 -16.27 13.65
N VAL A 106 8.56 -15.82 13.43
CA VAL A 106 7.37 -16.68 13.48
C VAL A 106 7.39 -17.68 12.34
N ALA A 107 7.72 -17.25 11.11
CA ALA A 107 7.78 -18.11 9.93
C ALA A 107 8.68 -19.34 10.12
N LYS A 108 9.81 -19.20 10.82
CA LYS A 108 10.70 -20.33 11.17
C LYS A 108 10.04 -21.40 12.04
N ARG A 109 9.06 -20.99 12.86
CA ARG A 109 8.31 -21.88 13.78
C ARG A 109 7.12 -22.54 13.09
N PHE A 110 6.61 -21.95 12.00
CA PHE A 110 5.42 -22.37 11.29
C PHE A 110 5.71 -22.52 9.78
N PRO A 111 6.49 -23.52 9.36
CA PRO A 111 6.96 -23.67 7.97
C PRO A 111 5.82 -23.91 6.97
N ASP A 112 4.67 -24.44 7.42
CA ASP A 112 3.50 -24.70 6.59
C ASP A 112 2.57 -23.49 6.42
N VAL A 113 2.83 -22.39 7.16
CA VAL A 113 2.10 -21.12 7.02
C VAL A 113 2.83 -20.21 6.05
N LYS A 114 2.11 -19.54 5.17
CA LYS A 114 2.63 -18.55 4.23
C LYS A 114 2.47 -17.16 4.80
N PHE A 115 3.50 -16.33 4.63
CA PHE A 115 3.53 -14.96 5.13
C PHE A 115 3.77 -14.01 3.97
N GLU A 116 3.00 -12.94 3.92
CA GLU A 116 3.12 -11.82 2.99
C GLU A 116 3.45 -10.57 3.81
N HIS A 117 4.66 -10.05 3.65
CA HIS A 117 5.12 -8.93 4.45
C HIS A 117 5.23 -7.65 3.61
N ALA A 118 4.46 -6.61 3.99
CA ALA A 118 4.45 -5.32 3.33
C ALA A 118 5.75 -4.54 3.58
N THR A 119 6.29 -3.93 2.52
CA THR A 119 7.42 -2.98 2.54
C THR A 119 8.75 -3.53 3.08
N GLY A 120 8.83 -4.85 3.31
CA GLY A 120 10.05 -5.52 3.72
C GLY A 120 11.00 -5.80 2.56
N TYR A 121 12.21 -6.29 2.91
CA TYR A 121 13.25 -6.67 1.94
C TYR A 121 13.93 -7.99 2.28
N LYS A 122 13.49 -8.67 3.35
CA LYS A 122 13.98 -10.00 3.74
C LYS A 122 12.91 -11.05 3.52
N GLN A 123 13.28 -12.12 2.84
CA GLN A 123 12.43 -13.24 2.46
C GLN A 123 12.89 -14.54 3.09
N ALA A 124 12.03 -15.55 3.07
CA ALA A 124 12.32 -16.94 3.42
C ALA A 124 11.45 -17.86 2.53
N ASP A 125 11.62 -19.18 2.61
CA ASP A 125 10.86 -20.14 1.79
C ASP A 125 9.34 -20.00 1.93
N ASN A 126 8.88 -19.52 3.09
CA ASN A 126 7.48 -19.27 3.40
C ASN A 126 7.16 -17.79 3.71
N VAL A 127 8.08 -16.86 3.41
CA VAL A 127 7.88 -15.41 3.57
C VAL A 127 8.15 -14.72 2.25
N ALA A 128 7.14 -14.11 1.66
CA ALA A 128 7.23 -13.19 0.54
C ALA A 128 7.19 -11.74 1.02
N THR A 129 7.73 -10.84 0.22
CA THR A 129 7.64 -9.40 0.45
C THR A 129 6.86 -8.72 -0.68
N TYR A 130 6.14 -7.65 -0.35
CA TYR A 130 5.48 -6.82 -1.34
C TYR A 130 5.52 -5.35 -0.94
N SER A 131 5.58 -4.49 -1.93
CA SER A 131 5.53 -3.05 -1.77
C SER A 131 4.95 -2.40 -3.02
N ALA A 132 4.52 -1.14 -2.90
CA ALA A 132 4.10 -0.36 -4.04
C ALA A 132 5.10 0.75 -4.36
N ARG A 133 5.14 1.16 -5.64
CA ARG A 133 5.96 2.29 -6.12
C ARG A 133 5.24 3.61 -5.85
N PHE A 134 4.93 3.90 -4.56
CA PHE A 134 4.23 5.12 -4.13
C PHE A 134 4.87 6.38 -4.69
N TYR A 135 6.19 6.35 -4.88
CA TYR A 135 6.95 7.46 -5.43
C TYR A 135 6.48 7.92 -6.81
N GLU A 136 5.82 7.06 -7.60
CA GLU A 136 5.23 7.45 -8.88
C GLU A 136 4.10 8.47 -8.66
N GLY A 137 3.21 8.21 -7.69
CA GLY A 137 2.16 9.16 -7.30
C GLY A 137 2.73 10.43 -6.65
N ARG A 138 3.82 10.33 -5.89
CA ARG A 138 4.52 11.49 -5.31
C ARG A 138 5.06 12.43 -6.39
N TYR A 139 5.60 11.89 -7.46
CA TYR A 139 6.06 12.69 -8.59
C TYR A 139 4.92 13.51 -9.23
N VAL A 140 3.76 12.88 -9.46
CA VAL A 140 2.56 13.57 -9.97
C VAL A 140 2.09 14.66 -9.02
N GLN A 141 2.04 14.36 -7.70
CA GLN A 141 1.68 15.34 -6.67
C GLN A 141 2.65 16.52 -6.66
N GLY A 142 3.95 16.28 -6.81
CA GLY A 142 4.97 17.35 -6.91
C GLY A 142 4.72 18.29 -8.08
N GLN A 143 4.42 17.77 -9.26
CA GLN A 143 4.09 18.58 -10.43
C GLN A 143 2.83 19.43 -10.21
N ILE A 144 1.77 18.84 -9.64
CA ILE A 144 0.53 19.55 -9.30
C ILE A 144 0.85 20.67 -8.31
N ALA A 145 1.62 20.36 -7.26
CA ALA A 145 2.01 21.34 -6.24
C ALA A 145 2.74 22.54 -6.84
N ALA A 146 3.71 22.32 -7.73
CA ALA A 146 4.48 23.39 -8.37
C ALA A 146 3.61 24.29 -9.28
N LYS A 147 2.50 23.76 -9.84
CA LYS A 147 1.54 24.56 -10.63
C LYS A 147 0.55 25.35 -9.78
N ILE A 148 0.24 24.88 -8.57
CA ILE A 148 -0.80 25.44 -7.69
C ILE A 148 -0.21 26.40 -6.65
N SER A 149 0.96 26.08 -6.11
CA SER A 149 1.62 26.88 -5.06
C SER A 149 1.89 28.31 -5.53
N LYS A 150 1.64 29.25 -4.63
CA LYS A 150 1.97 30.68 -4.80
C LYS A 150 3.19 31.07 -3.99
N SER A 151 3.42 30.41 -2.86
CA SER A 151 4.59 30.66 -2.00
C SER A 151 5.86 30.00 -2.53
N GLY A 152 5.73 28.97 -3.37
CA GLY A 152 6.85 28.12 -3.77
C GLY A 152 7.32 27.16 -2.66
N ILE A 153 6.61 27.10 -1.52
CA ILE A 153 6.96 26.28 -0.37
C ILE A 153 5.88 25.22 -0.13
N ILE A 154 6.29 23.98 -0.13
CA ILE A 154 5.44 22.81 0.15
C ILE A 154 5.81 22.23 1.51
N GLY A 155 4.80 21.89 2.32
CA GLY A 155 4.98 21.17 3.57
C GLY A 155 4.83 19.66 3.36
N TYR A 156 5.81 18.88 3.77
CA TYR A 156 5.79 17.42 3.75
C TYR A 156 5.85 16.87 5.17
N ILE A 157 4.81 16.18 5.60
CA ILE A 157 4.78 15.47 6.87
C ILE A 157 5.29 14.06 6.62
N ALA A 158 6.43 13.73 7.22
CA ALA A 158 7.09 12.43 7.08
C ALA A 158 6.93 11.59 8.35
N SER A 159 6.80 10.29 8.21
CA SER A 159 6.64 9.33 9.32
C SER A 159 7.99 8.95 9.94
N PHE A 160 8.72 8.03 9.34
CA PHE A 160 10.04 7.57 9.79
C PHE A 160 11.07 7.69 8.67
N PRO A 161 12.36 7.93 8.96
CA PRO A 161 13.40 8.12 7.95
C PRO A 161 13.88 6.77 7.35
N ILE A 162 12.94 6.02 6.79
CA ILE A 162 13.20 4.78 6.07
C ILE A 162 13.27 5.05 4.55
N PRO A 163 13.93 4.18 3.76
CA PRO A 163 14.13 4.39 2.32
C PRO A 163 12.84 4.68 1.54
N GLU A 164 11.73 4.07 1.90
CA GLU A 164 10.42 4.30 1.26
C GLU A 164 9.96 5.76 1.41
N VAL A 165 10.04 6.30 2.62
CA VAL A 165 9.61 7.67 2.92
C VAL A 165 10.55 8.68 2.28
N VAL A 166 11.87 8.48 2.40
CA VAL A 166 12.88 9.32 1.77
C VAL A 166 12.71 9.34 0.25
N ARG A 167 12.49 8.21 -0.37
CA ARG A 167 12.21 8.06 -1.81
C ARG A 167 10.94 8.82 -2.21
N GLY A 168 9.89 8.75 -1.39
CA GLY A 168 8.65 9.51 -1.60
C GLY A 168 8.87 11.03 -1.60
N ILE A 169 9.62 11.55 -0.62
CA ILE A 169 9.96 12.97 -0.52
C ILE A 169 10.78 13.40 -1.75
N ASN A 170 11.79 12.61 -2.13
CA ASN A 170 12.64 12.89 -3.29
C ASN A 170 11.83 12.90 -4.60
N ALA A 171 10.98 11.93 -4.84
CA ALA A 171 10.15 11.89 -6.03
C ALA A 171 9.19 13.08 -6.11
N PHE A 172 8.60 13.47 -4.98
CA PHE A 172 7.77 14.67 -4.90
C PHE A 172 8.57 15.91 -5.31
N MET A 173 9.78 16.08 -4.77
CA MET A 173 10.66 17.21 -5.11
C MET A 173 11.07 17.20 -6.58
N LEU A 174 11.45 16.04 -7.14
CA LEU A 174 11.79 15.91 -8.54
C LEU A 174 10.60 16.26 -9.44
N GLY A 175 9.39 15.81 -9.08
CA GLY A 175 8.17 16.21 -9.77
C GLY A 175 7.93 17.72 -9.71
N ALA A 176 8.12 18.35 -8.56
CA ALA A 176 7.97 19.79 -8.40
C ALA A 176 9.00 20.57 -9.24
N GLN A 177 10.27 20.16 -9.18
CA GLN A 177 11.36 20.81 -9.94
C GLN A 177 11.23 20.63 -11.46
N SER A 178 10.61 19.56 -11.94
CA SER A 178 10.33 19.37 -13.37
C SER A 178 9.42 20.47 -13.95
N ILE A 179 8.70 21.18 -13.09
CA ILE A 179 7.77 22.27 -13.43
C ILE A 179 8.36 23.63 -13.04
N ASN A 180 8.88 23.75 -11.84
CA ASN A 180 9.48 24.97 -11.31
C ASN A 180 10.72 24.59 -10.47
N PRO A 181 11.94 24.87 -10.96
CA PRO A 181 13.18 24.53 -10.28
C PRO A 181 13.39 25.26 -8.96
N ASP A 182 12.70 26.37 -8.71
CA ASP A 182 12.83 27.19 -7.50
C ASP A 182 11.95 26.70 -6.34
N MET A 183 11.15 25.62 -6.56
CA MET A 183 10.31 25.04 -5.51
C MET A 183 11.15 24.55 -4.32
N LYS A 184 10.54 24.68 -3.14
CA LYS A 184 11.12 24.23 -1.87
C LYS A 184 10.18 23.25 -1.19
N VAL A 185 10.72 22.17 -0.65
CA VAL A 185 10.00 21.23 0.21
C VAL A 185 10.59 21.34 1.61
N LYS A 186 9.73 21.65 2.60
CA LYS A 186 10.04 21.59 4.02
C LYS A 186 9.49 20.32 4.61
N VAL A 187 10.28 19.61 5.41
CA VAL A 187 9.94 18.32 5.96
C VAL A 187 9.81 18.38 7.48
N VAL A 188 8.72 17.89 8.03
CA VAL A 188 8.55 17.64 9.46
C VAL A 188 8.42 16.14 9.68
N TRP A 189 9.32 15.57 10.48
CA TRP A 189 9.33 14.18 10.86
C TRP A 189 8.45 13.98 12.10
N ALA A 190 7.31 13.30 11.94
CA ALA A 190 6.35 13.06 13.02
C ALA A 190 6.74 11.87 13.91
N TYR A 191 7.62 10.99 13.45
CA TYR A 191 8.02 9.75 14.15
C TYR A 191 6.82 8.92 14.61
N THR A 192 5.84 8.81 13.74
CA THR A 192 4.66 7.97 13.91
C THR A 192 4.11 7.58 12.54
N TRP A 193 3.40 6.46 12.45
CA TRP A 193 2.57 6.13 11.30
C TRP A 193 1.19 6.76 11.45
N PHE A 194 0.59 6.68 12.64
CA PHE A 194 -0.75 7.16 12.94
C PHE A 194 -0.78 7.86 14.30
N ASP A 195 -0.91 9.17 14.31
CA ASP A 195 -1.10 10.00 15.51
C ASP A 195 -1.78 11.31 15.08
N PRO A 196 -3.14 11.33 15.00
CA PRO A 196 -3.87 12.49 14.47
C PRO A 196 -3.48 13.83 15.10
N PRO A 197 -3.29 13.96 16.43
CA PRO A 197 -2.79 15.20 17.02
C PRO A 197 -1.41 15.65 16.50
N LYS A 198 -0.43 14.74 16.43
CA LYS A 198 0.90 15.07 15.92
C LYS A 198 0.88 15.45 14.44
N GLU A 199 0.07 14.76 13.65
CA GLU A 199 -0.07 15.01 12.21
C GLU A 199 -0.69 16.40 11.95
N ALA A 200 -1.74 16.76 12.72
CA ALA A 200 -2.33 18.09 12.66
C ALA A 200 -1.34 19.19 13.08
N ASP A 201 -0.56 18.95 14.14
CA ASP A 201 0.43 19.92 14.62
C ASP A 201 1.60 20.06 13.63
N ALA A 202 2.07 18.98 13.02
CA ALA A 202 3.06 19.02 11.96
C ALA A 202 2.56 19.85 10.75
N ALA A 203 1.30 19.65 10.32
CA ALA A 203 0.68 20.47 9.28
C ALA A 203 0.68 21.96 9.64
N LYS A 204 0.28 22.31 10.87
CA LYS A 204 0.26 23.71 11.36
C LYS A 204 1.66 24.33 11.34
N VAL A 205 2.67 23.60 11.84
CA VAL A 205 4.08 24.05 11.83
C VAL A 205 4.55 24.36 10.40
N LEU A 206 4.26 23.48 9.45
CA LEU A 206 4.66 23.69 8.04
C LEU A 206 3.93 24.89 7.43
N MET A 207 2.65 25.05 7.70
CA MET A 207 1.86 26.21 7.25
C MET A 207 2.37 27.53 7.87
N ASP A 208 2.74 27.52 9.15
CA ASP A 208 3.35 28.69 9.83
C ASP A 208 4.71 29.04 9.26
N GLN A 209 5.41 28.09 8.66
CA GLN A 209 6.66 28.29 7.92
C GLN A 209 6.46 28.72 6.46
N GLY A 210 5.22 28.98 6.04
CA GLY A 210 4.89 29.51 4.73
C GLY A 210 4.50 28.47 3.70
N ALA A 211 4.34 27.21 4.05
CA ALA A 211 3.82 26.21 3.12
C ALA A 211 2.36 26.52 2.78
N ASP A 212 2.02 26.58 1.50
CA ASP A 212 0.67 26.79 0.99
C ASP A 212 0.05 25.53 0.35
N ILE A 213 0.78 24.43 0.41
CA ILE A 213 0.30 23.07 0.09
C ILE A 213 0.89 22.10 1.11
N ILE A 214 0.08 21.16 1.58
CA ILE A 214 0.49 20.10 2.51
C ILE A 214 0.39 18.73 1.82
N THR A 215 1.41 17.91 1.99
CA THR A 215 1.39 16.47 1.70
C THR A 215 1.89 15.70 2.90
N GLN A 216 1.52 14.42 3.00
CA GLN A 216 1.84 13.59 4.17
C GLN A 216 2.22 12.17 3.76
N HIS A 217 3.01 11.53 4.61
CA HIS A 217 3.28 10.10 4.60
C HIS A 217 2.95 9.51 5.99
N THR A 218 1.90 10.02 6.58
CA THR A 218 1.24 9.56 7.81
C THR A 218 -0.21 9.25 7.47
N ASP A 219 -0.92 8.53 8.34
CA ASP A 219 -2.10 7.77 7.91
C ASP A 219 -3.42 8.46 8.22
N SER A 220 -3.45 9.44 9.15
CA SER A 220 -4.72 10.05 9.53
C SER A 220 -5.18 11.15 8.59
N THR A 221 -6.46 11.47 8.66
CA THR A 221 -7.05 12.61 7.94
C THR A 221 -6.78 13.96 8.61
N ALA A 222 -6.08 13.99 9.75
CA ALA A 222 -5.93 15.19 10.57
C ALA A 222 -5.11 16.28 9.86
N ALA A 223 -4.09 15.92 9.09
CA ALA A 223 -3.27 16.89 8.37
C ALA A 223 -4.05 17.59 7.26
N ILE A 224 -4.83 16.85 6.47
CA ILE A 224 -5.65 17.43 5.39
C ILE A 224 -6.79 18.28 5.96
N GLN A 225 -7.35 17.90 7.13
CA GLN A 225 -8.37 18.71 7.83
C GLN A 225 -7.75 20.00 8.38
N ALA A 226 -6.56 19.95 8.98
CA ALA A 226 -5.85 21.14 9.44
C ALA A 226 -5.51 22.10 8.29
N ALA A 227 -5.18 21.58 7.10
CA ALA A 227 -5.00 22.40 5.90
C ALA A 227 -6.34 23.03 5.45
N ALA A 228 -7.44 22.28 5.50
CA ALA A 228 -8.78 22.76 5.17
C ALA A 228 -9.22 23.92 6.09
N ASP A 229 -8.96 23.83 7.38
CA ASP A 229 -9.29 24.87 8.36
C ASP A 229 -8.59 26.21 8.06
N ARG A 230 -7.43 26.16 7.40
CA ARG A 230 -6.66 27.34 6.97
C ARG A 230 -6.87 27.72 5.51
N GLY A 231 -7.75 27.00 4.78
CA GLY A 231 -8.00 27.25 3.37
C GLY A 231 -6.83 26.91 2.45
N ILE A 232 -5.90 26.06 2.91
CA ILE A 232 -4.70 25.61 2.22
C ILE A 232 -5.01 24.30 1.49
N LYS A 233 -4.38 24.08 0.34
CA LYS A 233 -4.54 22.84 -0.43
C LYS A 233 -3.71 21.71 0.14
N ALA A 234 -4.18 20.47 -0.06
CA ALA A 234 -3.46 19.30 0.41
C ALA A 234 -3.69 18.08 -0.47
N PHE A 235 -2.89 17.04 -0.24
CA PHE A 235 -3.02 15.73 -0.87
C PHE A 235 -3.44 14.68 0.17
N GLY A 236 -4.27 13.73 -0.24
CA GLY A 236 -4.59 12.55 0.55
C GLY A 236 -3.48 11.49 0.46
N GLN A 237 -3.50 10.54 1.40
CA GLN A 237 -2.51 9.48 1.56
C GLN A 237 -3.19 8.11 1.64
N ALA A 238 -2.67 7.14 0.85
CA ALA A 238 -3.07 5.74 0.78
C ALA A 238 -4.52 5.49 0.36
N SER A 239 -5.42 6.46 0.50
CA SER A 239 -6.81 6.42 0.05
C SER A 239 -7.31 7.79 -0.39
N ASP A 240 -8.51 7.84 -1.01
CA ASP A 240 -9.18 9.08 -1.36
C ASP A 240 -9.82 9.72 -0.12
N MET A 241 -9.16 10.74 0.43
CA MET A 241 -9.61 11.48 1.60
C MET A 241 -10.51 12.68 1.27
N ILE A 242 -11.00 12.80 0.04
CA ILE A 242 -11.81 13.97 -0.43
C ILE A 242 -13.02 14.25 0.46
N HIS A 243 -13.61 13.20 1.02
CA HIS A 243 -14.78 13.31 1.89
C HIS A 243 -14.51 14.18 3.14
N PHE A 244 -13.28 14.16 3.65
CA PHE A 244 -12.88 14.91 4.86
C PHE A 244 -12.49 16.35 4.56
N ALA A 245 -12.09 16.65 3.32
CA ALA A 245 -11.64 17.98 2.92
C ALA A 245 -11.98 18.29 1.45
N PRO A 246 -13.29 18.38 1.08
CA PRO A 246 -13.74 18.38 -0.30
C PRO A 246 -13.30 19.60 -1.12
N LYS A 247 -12.93 20.71 -0.47
CA LYS A 247 -12.42 21.94 -1.11
C LYS A 247 -10.91 22.09 -1.04
N THR A 248 -10.23 21.16 -0.36
CA THR A 248 -8.80 21.20 -0.03
C THR A 248 -8.02 20.16 -0.83
N GLN A 249 -8.51 18.92 -0.88
CA GLN A 249 -7.81 17.86 -1.58
C GLN A 249 -7.64 18.14 -3.06
N LEU A 250 -6.41 18.04 -3.55
CA LEU A 250 -6.08 18.11 -4.97
C LEU A 250 -6.20 16.73 -5.63
N THR A 251 -5.66 15.72 -5.01
CA THR A 251 -5.77 14.29 -5.33
C THR A 251 -5.21 13.49 -4.17
N ALA A 252 -5.18 12.17 -4.27
CA ALA A 252 -4.52 11.26 -3.35
C ALA A 252 -3.76 10.17 -4.13
N ILE A 253 -2.77 9.56 -3.49
CA ILE A 253 -2.27 8.25 -3.89
C ILE A 253 -3.20 7.23 -3.24
N ILE A 254 -3.71 6.29 -4.02
CA ILE A 254 -4.52 5.17 -3.54
C ILE A 254 -3.67 3.91 -3.65
N ASP A 255 -3.60 3.16 -2.56
CA ASP A 255 -2.90 1.90 -2.48
C ASP A 255 -3.89 0.77 -2.76
N GLU A 256 -3.85 0.24 -3.98
CA GLU A 256 -4.81 -0.78 -4.45
C GLU A 256 -4.26 -2.19 -4.18
N TRP A 257 -4.44 -2.67 -2.96
CA TRP A 257 -3.95 -3.98 -2.52
C TRP A 257 -4.84 -5.15 -2.94
N GLY A 258 -6.10 -4.90 -3.24
CA GLY A 258 -7.12 -5.94 -3.48
C GLY A 258 -6.70 -6.99 -4.50
N PRO A 259 -6.33 -6.63 -5.74
CA PRO A 259 -5.92 -7.59 -6.76
C PRO A 259 -4.72 -8.45 -6.34
N TYR A 260 -3.73 -7.85 -5.67
CA TYR A 260 -2.57 -8.57 -5.15
C TYR A 260 -2.98 -9.60 -4.08
N TYR A 261 -3.78 -9.19 -3.11
CA TYR A 261 -4.22 -10.05 -2.02
C TYR A 261 -5.05 -11.23 -2.52
N VAL A 262 -5.96 -10.98 -3.45
CA VAL A 262 -6.75 -12.05 -4.10
C VAL A 262 -5.84 -13.04 -4.82
N ALA A 263 -4.89 -12.56 -5.62
CA ALA A 263 -3.96 -13.42 -6.36
C ALA A 263 -3.10 -14.28 -5.42
N ARG A 264 -2.56 -13.69 -4.33
CA ARG A 264 -1.75 -14.42 -3.35
C ARG A 264 -2.57 -15.44 -2.57
N THR A 265 -3.80 -15.09 -2.18
CA THR A 265 -4.74 -15.99 -1.50
C THR A 265 -5.16 -17.14 -2.42
N GLN A 266 -5.46 -16.85 -3.69
CA GLN A 266 -5.77 -17.87 -4.69
C GLN A 266 -4.59 -18.82 -4.90
N ALA A 267 -3.35 -18.30 -4.94
CA ALA A 267 -2.15 -19.14 -5.08
C ALA A 267 -1.98 -20.12 -3.90
N VAL A 268 -2.36 -19.72 -2.68
CA VAL A 268 -2.37 -20.64 -1.52
C VAL A 268 -3.45 -21.71 -1.68
N LEU A 269 -4.66 -21.33 -2.12
CA LEU A 269 -5.76 -22.28 -2.37
C LEU A 269 -5.39 -23.32 -3.43
N ASP A 270 -4.65 -22.89 -4.47
CA ASP A 270 -4.25 -23.76 -5.59
C ASP A 270 -2.94 -24.53 -5.31
N GLY A 271 -2.28 -24.28 -4.18
CA GLY A 271 -0.99 -24.90 -3.84
C GLY A 271 0.18 -24.42 -4.72
N THR A 272 0.03 -23.28 -5.40
CA THR A 272 1.03 -22.69 -6.31
C THR A 272 1.78 -21.51 -5.71
N TRP A 273 1.51 -21.18 -4.45
CA TRP A 273 2.18 -20.07 -3.78
C TRP A 273 3.69 -20.29 -3.68
N THR A 274 4.45 -19.29 -4.05
CA THR A 274 5.91 -19.26 -3.90
C THR A 274 6.34 -17.96 -3.23
N SER A 275 7.42 -18.00 -2.47
CA SER A 275 8.06 -16.79 -1.96
C SER A 275 8.66 -15.98 -3.11
N GLY A 276 8.77 -14.68 -2.92
CA GLY A 276 9.34 -13.75 -3.86
C GLY A 276 9.15 -12.31 -3.39
N ASP A 277 9.65 -11.36 -4.18
CA ASP A 277 9.41 -9.94 -3.97
C ASP A 277 8.50 -9.38 -5.05
N THR A 278 7.56 -8.54 -4.65
CA THR A 278 6.66 -7.82 -5.55
C THR A 278 6.77 -6.33 -5.28
N TRP A 279 7.20 -5.55 -6.27
CA TRP A 279 7.27 -4.10 -6.17
C TRP A 279 6.60 -3.46 -7.38
N HIS A 280 5.29 -3.34 -7.29
CA HIS A 280 4.43 -2.86 -8.37
C HIS A 280 4.11 -1.38 -8.22
N GLY A 281 3.87 -0.69 -9.36
CA GLY A 281 3.48 0.71 -9.43
C GLY A 281 2.16 0.92 -10.13
N MET A 282 2.04 2.04 -10.84
CA MET A 282 0.84 2.41 -11.61
C MET A 282 0.56 1.45 -12.78
N GLY A 283 1.61 0.92 -13.42
CA GLY A 283 1.44 -0.01 -14.55
C GLY A 283 0.61 -1.23 -14.19
N PRO A 284 1.00 -2.02 -13.19
CA PRO A 284 0.20 -3.14 -12.67
C PRO A 284 -1.05 -2.73 -11.87
N GLY A 285 -1.24 -1.45 -11.57
CA GLY A 285 -2.42 -0.93 -10.87
C GLY A 285 -2.38 -1.03 -9.35
N MET A 286 -1.21 -1.24 -8.75
CA MET A 286 -1.06 -1.24 -7.28
C MET A 286 -1.01 0.18 -6.70
N VAL A 287 -0.68 1.17 -7.53
CA VAL A 287 -0.76 2.61 -7.22
C VAL A 287 -1.73 3.24 -8.20
N VAL A 288 -2.73 3.94 -7.67
CA VAL A 288 -3.75 4.65 -8.44
C VAL A 288 -3.86 6.09 -7.94
N MET A 289 -4.09 7.03 -8.84
CA MET A 289 -4.38 8.41 -8.44
C MET A 289 -5.88 8.60 -8.24
N ALA A 290 -6.27 9.19 -7.11
CA ALA A 290 -7.63 9.68 -6.89
C ALA A 290 -8.00 10.77 -7.93
N PRO A 291 -9.28 11.06 -8.14
CA PRO A 291 -9.68 12.12 -9.05
C PRO A 291 -8.93 13.44 -8.79
N PHE A 292 -8.51 14.09 -9.86
CA PHE A 292 -7.86 15.40 -9.82
C PHE A 292 -8.92 16.48 -9.60
N THR A 293 -8.94 17.07 -8.40
CA THR A 293 -9.97 18.01 -7.95
C THR A 293 -9.36 19.34 -7.52
N ASN A 294 -10.20 20.36 -7.36
CA ASN A 294 -9.80 21.66 -6.81
C ASN A 294 -8.62 22.36 -7.51
N MET A 295 -8.43 22.11 -8.81
CA MET A 295 -7.34 22.65 -9.61
C MET A 295 -7.83 23.10 -10.98
N PRO A 296 -7.11 24.01 -11.69
CA PRO A 296 -7.40 24.39 -13.06
C PRO A 296 -7.35 23.20 -14.03
N GLU A 297 -8.13 23.27 -15.12
CA GLU A 297 -8.19 22.22 -16.15
C GLU A 297 -6.82 21.89 -16.74
N SER A 298 -5.99 22.91 -16.99
CA SER A 298 -4.64 22.72 -17.53
C SER A 298 -3.72 21.92 -16.60
N VAL A 299 -3.90 22.04 -15.27
CA VAL A 299 -3.15 21.25 -14.28
C VAL A 299 -3.68 19.82 -14.24
N ARG A 300 -5.00 19.64 -14.33
CA ARG A 300 -5.63 18.32 -14.41
C ARG A 300 -5.16 17.54 -15.63
N GLN A 301 -5.13 18.20 -16.79
CA GLN A 301 -4.64 17.60 -18.02
C GLN A 301 -3.17 17.17 -17.88
N MET A 302 -2.29 18.05 -17.41
CA MET A 302 -0.88 17.73 -17.14
C MET A 302 -0.74 16.51 -16.21
N ALA A 303 -1.48 16.49 -15.10
CA ALA A 303 -1.43 15.37 -14.14
C ALA A 303 -1.91 14.05 -14.77
N THR A 304 -2.95 14.10 -15.60
CA THR A 304 -3.46 12.94 -16.34
C THR A 304 -2.42 12.41 -17.34
N GLU A 305 -1.79 13.30 -18.10
CA GLU A 305 -0.75 12.95 -19.08
C GLU A 305 0.48 12.34 -18.38
N THR A 306 0.91 12.92 -17.24
CA THR A 306 2.03 12.39 -16.44
C THR A 306 1.70 11.02 -15.86
N THR A 307 0.51 10.86 -15.31
CA THR A 307 0.05 9.55 -14.78
C THR A 307 0.06 8.49 -15.90
N ALA A 308 -0.45 8.81 -17.08
CA ALA A 308 -0.44 7.90 -18.23
C ALA A 308 1.00 7.56 -18.70
N ALA A 309 1.91 8.52 -18.65
CA ALA A 309 3.32 8.29 -18.99
C ALA A 309 4.03 7.38 -17.99
N LEU A 310 3.78 7.53 -16.68
CA LEU A 310 4.28 6.65 -15.64
C LEU A 310 3.66 5.24 -15.76
N THR A 311 2.35 5.15 -15.91
CA THR A 311 1.62 3.88 -16.09
C THR A 311 2.15 3.07 -17.27
N SER A 312 2.47 3.74 -18.39
CA SER A 312 3.01 3.08 -19.60
C SER A 312 4.52 2.85 -19.58
N GLY A 313 5.23 3.28 -18.54
CA GLY A 313 6.69 3.21 -18.45
C GLY A 313 7.45 4.17 -19.37
N LYS A 314 6.77 5.11 -20.02
CA LYS A 314 7.41 6.15 -20.86
C LYS A 314 8.14 7.19 -20.01
N LEU A 315 7.75 7.35 -18.77
CA LEU A 315 8.36 8.22 -17.78
C LEU A 315 8.70 7.39 -16.55
N HIS A 316 9.86 7.66 -15.95
CA HIS A 316 10.20 7.16 -14.63
C HIS A 316 10.52 8.35 -13.71
N ALA A 317 9.98 8.33 -12.48
CA ALA A 317 10.10 9.45 -11.54
C ALA A 317 11.56 9.81 -11.19
N PHE A 318 12.46 8.84 -11.27
CA PHE A 318 13.90 9.00 -11.02
C PHE A 318 14.72 8.89 -12.32
N THR A 319 14.28 9.58 -13.37
CA THR A 319 15.10 9.79 -14.58
C THR A 319 16.02 10.97 -14.39
N GLY A 320 17.33 10.77 -14.60
CA GLY A 320 18.36 11.82 -14.45
C GLY A 320 18.34 12.91 -15.53
N PRO A 321 19.07 14.02 -15.29
CA PRO A 321 20.10 14.15 -14.23
C PRO A 321 19.48 14.41 -12.85
N ILE A 322 19.96 13.71 -11.82
CA ILE A 322 19.55 13.91 -10.43
C ILE A 322 20.80 14.24 -9.60
N TYR A 323 20.69 15.29 -8.81
CA TYR A 323 21.72 15.72 -7.87
C TYR A 323 21.24 15.55 -6.42
N ASN A 324 22.13 15.13 -5.53
CA ASN A 324 21.83 15.13 -4.09
C ASN A 324 21.97 16.55 -3.49
N GLN A 325 21.68 16.70 -2.20
CA GLN A 325 21.79 18.00 -1.50
C GLN A 325 23.20 18.61 -1.53
N ALA A 326 24.24 17.79 -1.64
CA ALA A 326 25.62 18.26 -1.76
C ALA A 326 25.98 18.74 -3.18
N GLY A 327 25.06 18.63 -4.13
CA GLY A 327 25.29 18.96 -5.53
C GLY A 327 26.03 17.87 -6.32
N GLU A 328 26.16 16.68 -5.78
CA GLU A 328 26.79 15.55 -6.46
C GLU A 328 25.77 14.88 -7.41
N LEU A 329 26.22 14.57 -8.63
CA LEU A 329 25.40 13.84 -9.62
C LEU A 329 25.25 12.37 -9.18
N VAL A 330 24.03 11.95 -8.89
CA VAL A 330 23.70 10.58 -8.44
C VAL A 330 23.03 9.74 -9.51
N VAL A 331 22.37 10.37 -10.51
CA VAL A 331 21.82 9.71 -11.69
C VAL A 331 22.16 10.56 -12.91
N ALA A 332 22.82 9.99 -13.90
CA ALA A 332 23.24 10.72 -15.09
C ALA A 332 22.05 11.08 -15.99
N ALA A 333 22.23 12.06 -16.88
CA ALA A 333 21.19 12.51 -17.79
C ALA A 333 20.68 11.39 -18.68
N GLY A 334 19.36 11.16 -18.66
CA GLY A 334 18.68 10.11 -19.45
C GLY A 334 18.78 8.70 -18.85
N GLU A 335 19.51 8.51 -17.77
CA GLU A 335 19.53 7.25 -17.03
C GLU A 335 18.37 7.19 -16.03
N VAL A 336 17.94 5.98 -15.68
CA VAL A 336 16.96 5.72 -14.65
C VAL A 336 17.66 5.15 -13.42
N ALA A 337 17.36 5.68 -12.24
CA ALA A 337 17.88 5.14 -10.99
C ALA A 337 17.50 3.67 -10.83
N PRO A 338 18.46 2.77 -10.55
CA PRO A 338 18.16 1.34 -10.39
C PRO A 338 17.37 1.09 -9.11
N ASP A 339 16.46 0.12 -9.17
CA ASP A 339 15.69 -0.32 -8.00
C ASP A 339 16.63 -0.70 -6.84
N PHE A 340 17.62 -1.54 -7.12
CA PHE A 340 18.68 -1.89 -6.18
C PHE A 340 20.05 -1.57 -6.80
N PRO A 341 20.98 -1.00 -6.03
CA PRO A 341 20.88 -0.65 -4.62
C PRO A 341 20.18 0.70 -4.34
N MET A 342 19.93 1.57 -5.34
CA MET A 342 19.63 2.98 -5.09
C MET A 342 18.23 3.21 -4.51
N LEU A 343 17.15 2.83 -5.22
CA LEU A 343 15.79 3.15 -4.77
C LEU A 343 15.41 2.40 -3.51
N ALA A 344 15.77 1.11 -3.42
CA ALA A 344 15.45 0.26 -2.27
C ALA A 344 16.17 0.65 -0.97
N THR A 345 17.32 1.34 -1.07
CA THR A 345 18.14 1.73 0.09
C THR A 345 18.38 3.25 0.18
N MET A 346 17.50 4.05 -0.43
CA MET A 346 17.65 5.49 -0.52
C MET A 346 17.76 6.15 0.85
N ASN A 347 18.89 6.82 1.10
CA ASN A 347 19.23 7.45 2.37
C ASN A 347 19.82 8.87 2.19
N PHE A 348 19.44 9.55 1.12
CA PHE A 348 19.87 10.93 0.82
C PHE A 348 18.69 11.73 0.29
N TYR A 349 18.73 13.04 0.46
CA TYR A 349 17.81 13.96 -0.19
C TYR A 349 18.35 14.46 -1.53
N VAL A 350 17.45 14.66 -2.50
CA VAL A 350 17.76 15.38 -3.73
C VAL A 350 17.91 16.88 -3.46
N GLN A 351 18.58 17.58 -4.35
CA GLN A 351 18.73 19.04 -4.31
C GLN A 351 17.37 19.75 -4.26
N GLY A 352 17.27 20.83 -3.47
CA GLY A 352 16.05 21.63 -3.29
C GLY A 352 15.24 21.28 -2.04
N ILE A 353 15.59 20.23 -1.32
CA ILE A 353 15.07 19.95 0.03
C ILE A 353 16.06 20.57 1.01
N ASP A 354 15.63 21.58 1.76
CA ASP A 354 16.54 22.37 2.62
C ASP A 354 16.78 21.72 4.00
N ASP A 355 15.90 20.82 4.43
CA ASP A 355 16.01 20.13 5.71
C ASP A 355 17.08 19.01 5.66
N LYS A 356 17.63 18.67 6.83
CA LYS A 356 18.54 17.52 6.95
C LYS A 356 17.76 16.23 7.10
N LEU A 357 18.24 15.18 6.44
CA LEU A 357 17.76 13.84 6.72
C LEU A 357 18.19 13.44 8.15
N PRO A 358 17.27 12.98 9.01
CA PRO A 358 17.62 12.45 10.33
C PRO A 358 18.58 11.27 10.23
N GLU A 359 19.50 11.16 11.20
CA GLU A 359 20.45 10.05 11.32
C GLU A 359 19.80 8.78 11.90
#